data_495d41070674e278920b0f449abc08c1
#
_entry.id   495d41070674e278920b0f449abc08c1
#
_cell.length_a   1.000
_cell.length_b   1.000
_cell.length_c   1.000
_cell.angle_alpha   90.00
_cell.angle_beta   90.00
_cell.angle_gamma   90.00
#
_symmetry.space_group_name_H-M   'P 1'
#
loop_
_entity.id
_entity.type
_entity.pdbx_description
1 polymer ?
#
loop_
_entity_poly.entity_id
_entity_poly.type
_entity_poly.pdbx_seq_one_letter_code
_entity_poly.pdbx_strand_id
1 'polypeptide(L)'
;MNINYKKILKNSAITASVLLLSYCTGLLMLNGFGTGEHITTEFVFAVFIISLATEGYFYGIAATFIGVFLVNYAFLDPYYDLDFSIPENIFAAVVMIVISLLTSALTTQLKRWQALKAEGDNERMRANLLRAVSHDLRTPLTTIYGASSSILDNYPKLSDEQKIKMISGIKEDSEWLVRMVENLLSVTRIDSGKVKLIKSSTALDELIDSVLLKFRKRYPLETVEIDIPGELVVIPMDPMLIEQVILNMLENAVRHSGAHTKLGLRVFVIGERAIFEISDDGQGIERDKLEHLFKGYAADSQNSDSQKRNMGIGLSVCSSIIKAHGGSVAAENRKAGGAVFRFDLATEVVTDEQ
;
A
#
# COMPACT_ATOMS: atom_id res chain seq x y z
N MET A 1 -3.79 -20.42 -22.40
CA MET A 1 -3.04 -20.69 -21.17
C MET A 1 -1.60 -20.22 -21.39
N ASN A 2 -1.28 -18.95 -21.07
CA ASN A 2 0.09 -18.43 -21.26
C ASN A 2 0.99 -19.00 -20.17
N ILE A 3 1.85 -19.93 -20.53
CA ILE A 3 2.85 -20.52 -19.64
C ILE A 3 3.90 -19.45 -19.36
N ASN A 4 4.01 -19.02 -18.10
CA ASN A 4 4.99 -18.01 -17.71
C ASN A 4 6.37 -18.65 -17.55
N TYR A 5 7.13 -18.76 -18.66
CA TYR A 5 8.46 -19.38 -18.70
C TYR A 5 9.44 -18.79 -17.67
N LYS A 6 9.37 -17.48 -17.39
CA LYS A 6 10.22 -16.85 -16.36
C LYS A 6 9.96 -17.43 -14.95
N LYS A 7 8.70 -17.72 -14.64
CA LYS A 7 8.30 -18.29 -13.35
C LYS A 7 8.76 -19.74 -13.22
N ILE A 8 8.62 -20.54 -14.29
CA ILE A 8 9.09 -21.92 -14.33
C ILE A 8 10.60 -21.93 -14.14
N LEU A 9 11.35 -21.13 -14.89
CA LEU A 9 12.80 -21.06 -14.79
C LEU A 9 13.27 -20.67 -13.39
N LYS A 10 12.63 -19.65 -12.79
CA LYS A 10 12.92 -19.21 -11.42
C LYS A 10 12.70 -20.34 -10.40
N ASN A 11 11.56 -21.01 -10.45
CA ASN A 11 11.23 -22.06 -9.50
C ASN A 11 12.15 -23.28 -9.68
N SER A 12 12.47 -23.66 -10.91
CA SER A 12 13.43 -24.73 -11.20
C SER A 12 14.84 -24.38 -10.70
N ALA A 13 15.29 -23.14 -10.88
CA ALA A 13 16.58 -22.68 -10.39
C ALA A 13 16.64 -22.73 -8.84
N ILE A 14 15.60 -22.28 -8.15
CA ILE A 14 15.50 -22.36 -6.67
C ILE A 14 15.59 -23.83 -6.23
N THR A 15 14.80 -24.71 -6.85
CA THR A 15 14.78 -26.13 -6.50
C THR A 15 16.17 -26.76 -6.68
N ALA A 16 16.80 -26.53 -7.82
CA ALA A 16 18.14 -27.06 -8.12
C ALA A 16 19.20 -26.51 -7.14
N SER A 17 19.17 -25.20 -6.84
CA SER A 17 20.12 -24.57 -5.91
C SER A 17 20.00 -25.11 -4.49
N VAL A 18 18.78 -25.29 -3.98
CA VAL A 18 18.56 -25.80 -2.62
C VAL A 18 18.97 -27.27 -2.54
N LEU A 19 18.60 -28.11 -3.50
CA LEU A 19 19.04 -29.52 -3.52
C LEU A 19 20.56 -29.67 -3.64
N LEU A 20 21.21 -28.84 -4.47
CA LEU A 20 22.65 -28.82 -4.58
C LEU A 20 23.32 -28.42 -3.28
N LEU A 21 22.80 -27.40 -2.60
CA LEU A 21 23.31 -26.97 -1.31
C LEU A 21 23.21 -28.08 -0.27
N SER A 22 22.04 -28.75 -0.17
CA SER A 22 21.85 -29.87 0.74
C SER A 22 22.72 -31.07 0.40
N TYR A 23 23.01 -31.31 -0.87
CA TYR A 23 23.95 -32.33 -1.28
C TYR A 23 25.38 -32.01 -0.82
N CYS A 24 25.83 -30.75 -1.02
CA CYS A 24 27.16 -30.31 -0.59
C CYS A 24 27.32 -30.33 0.94
N THR A 25 26.30 -29.89 1.68
CA THR A 25 26.34 -29.94 3.14
C THR A 25 26.30 -31.37 3.66
N GLY A 26 25.52 -32.26 3.05
CA GLY A 26 25.54 -33.70 3.36
C GLY A 26 26.90 -34.35 3.14
N LEU A 27 27.59 -34.02 2.05
CA LEU A 27 28.98 -34.49 1.83
C LEU A 27 29.96 -33.95 2.87
N LEU A 28 29.84 -32.69 3.28
CA LEU A 28 30.64 -32.11 4.36
C LEU A 28 30.39 -32.79 5.70
N MET A 29 29.13 -33.12 6.01
CA MET A 29 28.78 -33.86 7.22
C MET A 29 29.34 -35.30 7.22
N LEU A 30 29.21 -35.98 6.10
CA LEU A 30 29.74 -37.35 5.97
C LEU A 30 31.26 -37.40 6.14
N ASN A 31 31.99 -36.47 5.49
CA ASN A 31 33.44 -36.40 5.54
C ASN A 31 33.98 -35.81 6.87
N GLY A 32 33.25 -34.90 7.52
CA GLY A 32 33.68 -34.24 8.75
C GLY A 32 33.33 -34.99 10.03
N PHE A 33 32.18 -35.60 10.10
CA PHE A 33 31.65 -36.24 11.32
C PHE A 33 31.52 -37.76 11.19
N GLY A 34 31.63 -38.34 10.01
CA GLY A 34 31.57 -39.77 9.76
C GLY A 34 30.20 -40.41 10.01
N THR A 35 29.13 -39.61 10.18
CA THR A 35 27.77 -40.07 10.43
C THR A 35 26.80 -39.56 9.38
N GLY A 36 26.07 -40.49 8.75
CA GLY A 36 25.00 -40.16 7.78
C GLY A 36 23.60 -39.99 8.41
N GLU A 37 23.47 -40.14 9.72
CA GLU A 37 22.15 -40.25 10.41
C GLU A 37 21.27 -38.98 10.25
N HIS A 38 21.88 -37.78 10.12
CA HIS A 38 21.15 -36.54 10.02
C HIS A 38 20.87 -36.06 8.60
N ILE A 39 21.46 -36.69 7.58
CA ILE A 39 21.36 -36.27 6.19
C ILE A 39 19.92 -36.38 5.66
N THR A 40 19.19 -37.44 6.06
CA THR A 40 17.77 -37.57 5.72
C THR A 40 16.94 -36.36 6.23
N THR A 41 17.20 -35.93 7.45
CA THR A 41 16.51 -34.76 8.06
C THR A 41 16.83 -33.48 7.30
N GLU A 42 18.07 -33.30 6.87
CA GLU A 42 18.50 -32.14 6.07
C GLU A 42 17.75 -32.07 4.73
N PHE A 43 17.61 -33.21 4.03
CA PHE A 43 16.84 -33.24 2.78
C PHE A 43 15.35 -32.98 2.98
N VAL A 44 14.75 -33.45 4.10
CA VAL A 44 13.38 -33.09 4.47
C VAL A 44 13.25 -31.57 4.67
N PHE A 45 14.22 -30.94 5.32
CA PHE A 45 14.26 -29.49 5.50
C PHE A 45 14.44 -28.75 4.16
N ALA A 46 15.26 -29.28 3.24
CA ALA A 46 15.41 -28.75 1.89
C ALA A 46 14.07 -28.75 1.13
N VAL A 47 13.31 -29.84 1.20
CA VAL A 47 11.97 -29.93 0.58
C VAL A 47 11.01 -28.91 1.21
N PHE A 48 11.08 -28.69 2.51
CA PHE A 48 10.30 -27.66 3.18
C PHE A 48 10.63 -26.26 2.63
N ILE A 49 11.92 -25.89 2.52
CA ILE A 49 12.36 -24.63 1.94
C ILE A 49 11.89 -24.47 0.49
N ILE A 50 12.01 -25.52 -0.33
CA ILE A 50 11.56 -25.53 -1.71
C ILE A 50 10.05 -25.30 -1.79
N SER A 51 9.26 -25.98 -0.95
CA SER A 51 7.80 -25.81 -0.88
C SER A 51 7.39 -24.39 -0.43
N LEU A 52 8.18 -23.75 0.42
CA LEU A 52 7.98 -22.37 0.85
C LEU A 52 8.32 -21.37 -0.27
N ALA A 53 9.43 -21.57 -0.96
CA ALA A 53 9.96 -20.62 -1.94
C ALA A 53 9.33 -20.75 -3.34
N THR A 54 8.76 -21.92 -3.67
CA THR A 54 8.13 -22.19 -4.96
C THR A 54 6.61 -22.17 -4.88
N GLU A 55 5.93 -22.12 -6.02
CA GLU A 55 4.47 -22.14 -6.07
C GLU A 55 3.93 -23.49 -6.56
N GLY A 56 2.91 -24.00 -5.85
CA GLY A 56 2.23 -25.27 -6.16
C GLY A 56 2.93 -26.49 -5.60
N TYR A 57 2.30 -27.65 -5.77
CA TYR A 57 2.79 -28.94 -5.23
C TYR A 57 3.92 -29.54 -6.06
N PHE A 58 4.03 -29.20 -7.32
CA PHE A 58 4.90 -29.89 -8.28
C PHE A 58 6.37 -29.88 -7.85
N TYR A 59 6.91 -28.72 -7.50
CA TYR A 59 8.33 -28.60 -7.12
C TYR A 59 8.65 -29.31 -5.81
N GLY A 60 7.74 -29.24 -4.82
CA GLY A 60 7.89 -29.96 -3.56
C GLY A 60 7.91 -31.48 -3.78
N ILE A 61 6.97 -32.01 -4.56
CA ILE A 61 6.89 -33.44 -4.89
C ILE A 61 8.12 -33.88 -5.70
N ALA A 62 8.50 -33.13 -6.73
CA ALA A 62 9.68 -33.44 -7.53
C ALA A 62 10.97 -33.44 -6.67
N ALA A 63 11.13 -32.43 -5.80
CA ALA A 63 12.26 -32.36 -4.88
C ALA A 63 12.28 -33.55 -3.89
N THR A 64 11.13 -34.01 -3.44
CA THR A 64 11.02 -35.20 -2.56
C THR A 64 11.56 -36.43 -3.26
N PHE A 65 11.10 -36.73 -4.48
CA PHE A 65 11.60 -37.89 -5.23
C PHE A 65 13.09 -37.77 -5.51
N ILE A 66 13.57 -36.61 -5.98
CA ILE A 66 15.00 -36.40 -6.22
C ILE A 66 15.79 -36.56 -4.91
N GLY A 67 15.30 -36.03 -3.79
CA GLY A 67 15.92 -36.13 -2.48
C GLY A 67 16.05 -37.57 -2.00
N VAL A 68 14.97 -38.37 -2.13
CA VAL A 68 14.99 -39.78 -1.76
C VAL A 68 16.04 -40.55 -2.57
N PHE A 69 16.10 -40.36 -3.88
CA PHE A 69 17.11 -41.00 -4.73
C PHE A 69 18.53 -40.53 -4.39
N LEU A 70 18.74 -39.22 -4.15
CA LEU A 70 20.06 -38.68 -3.80
C LEU A 70 20.53 -39.21 -2.43
N VAL A 71 19.65 -39.26 -1.45
CA VAL A 71 20.00 -39.77 -0.12
C VAL A 71 20.34 -41.27 -0.18
N ASN A 72 19.51 -42.06 -0.85
CA ASN A 72 19.76 -43.50 -0.97
C ASN A 72 21.09 -43.78 -1.73
N TYR A 73 21.32 -43.08 -2.86
CA TYR A 73 22.51 -43.32 -3.69
C TYR A 73 23.81 -42.84 -3.05
N ALA A 74 23.81 -41.65 -2.44
CA ALA A 74 25.05 -41.01 -2.03
C ALA A 74 25.39 -41.15 -0.54
N PHE A 75 24.41 -41.39 0.31
CA PHE A 75 24.55 -41.24 1.76
C PHE A 75 24.13 -42.45 2.61
N LEU A 76 23.46 -43.44 2.00
CA LEU A 76 23.08 -44.67 2.68
C LEU A 76 23.97 -45.85 2.21
N ASP A 77 24.26 -46.79 3.10
CA ASP A 77 25.04 -47.96 2.79
C ASP A 77 24.19 -48.99 2.00
N PRO A 78 24.69 -49.62 0.91
CA PRO A 78 25.98 -49.45 0.26
C PRO A 78 26.07 -48.14 -0.56
N TYR A 79 27.14 -47.37 -0.37
CA TYR A 79 27.33 -46.10 -1.06
C TYR A 79 27.46 -46.27 -2.58
N TYR A 80 26.87 -45.36 -3.32
CA TYR A 80 26.85 -45.29 -4.81
C TYR A 80 26.09 -46.47 -5.46
N ASP A 81 25.19 -47.10 -4.69
CA ASP A 81 24.26 -48.09 -5.22
C ASP A 81 22.82 -47.74 -4.77
N LEU A 82 21.83 -48.07 -5.61
CA LEU A 82 20.43 -47.86 -5.29
C LEU A 82 19.85 -49.12 -4.67
N ASP A 83 20.09 -49.30 -3.40
CA ASP A 83 19.60 -50.50 -2.68
C ASP A 83 18.43 -50.15 -1.75
N PHE A 84 17.24 -50.59 -2.17
CA PHE A 84 16.01 -50.53 -1.40
C PHE A 84 15.64 -51.87 -0.77
N SER A 85 16.52 -52.86 -0.78
CA SER A 85 16.27 -54.15 -0.09
C SER A 85 16.59 -54.09 1.41
N ILE A 86 17.37 -53.13 1.85
CA ILE A 86 17.68 -52.87 3.26
C ILE A 86 16.47 -52.19 3.94
N PRO A 87 15.90 -52.75 5.01
CA PRO A 87 14.69 -52.25 5.67
C PRO A 87 14.82 -50.79 6.15
N GLU A 88 16.02 -50.38 6.63
CA GLU A 88 16.32 -49.04 7.10
C GLU A 88 16.23 -48.01 5.97
N ASN A 89 16.70 -48.36 4.76
CA ASN A 89 16.65 -47.49 3.58
C ASN A 89 15.20 -47.32 3.10
N ILE A 90 14.39 -48.36 3.13
CA ILE A 90 12.96 -48.27 2.81
C ILE A 90 12.26 -47.38 3.84
N PHE A 91 12.52 -47.59 5.12
CA PHE A 91 11.91 -46.77 6.18
C PHE A 91 12.25 -45.30 6.05
N ALA A 92 13.53 -44.96 5.81
CA ALA A 92 13.98 -43.59 5.58
C ALA A 92 13.27 -42.94 4.38
N ALA A 93 13.17 -43.68 3.26
CA ALA A 93 12.47 -43.18 2.06
C ALA A 93 10.98 -42.93 2.33
N VAL A 94 10.28 -43.87 3.02
CA VAL A 94 8.87 -43.68 3.37
C VAL A 94 8.67 -42.49 4.29
N VAL A 95 9.48 -42.32 5.31
CA VAL A 95 9.42 -41.17 6.23
C VAL A 95 9.65 -39.87 5.48
N MET A 96 10.67 -39.79 4.61
CA MET A 96 10.91 -38.63 3.78
C MET A 96 9.71 -38.27 2.91
N ILE A 97 9.13 -39.24 2.23
CA ILE A 97 7.97 -39.03 1.36
C ILE A 97 6.78 -38.51 2.18
N VAL A 98 6.45 -39.17 3.30
CA VAL A 98 5.31 -38.80 4.14
C VAL A 98 5.48 -37.39 4.69
N ILE A 99 6.62 -37.05 5.31
CA ILE A 99 6.86 -35.76 5.89
C ILE A 99 6.86 -34.66 4.79
N SER A 100 7.50 -34.93 3.65
CA SER A 100 7.58 -34.00 2.55
C SER A 100 6.22 -33.72 1.92
N LEU A 101 5.38 -34.75 1.74
CA LEU A 101 4.01 -34.58 1.24
C LEU A 101 3.14 -33.78 2.23
N LEU A 102 3.21 -34.11 3.52
CA LEU A 102 2.50 -33.34 4.57
C LEU A 102 2.93 -31.87 4.60
N THR A 103 4.24 -31.63 4.56
CA THR A 103 4.80 -30.27 4.56
C THR A 103 4.39 -29.48 3.32
N SER A 104 4.45 -30.10 2.16
CA SER A 104 4.06 -29.49 0.89
C SER A 104 2.56 -29.16 0.86
N ALA A 105 1.72 -30.08 1.34
CA ALA A 105 0.28 -29.87 1.46
C ALA A 105 -0.06 -28.75 2.42
N LEU A 106 0.55 -28.74 3.62
CA LEU A 106 0.31 -27.72 4.65
C LEU A 106 0.74 -26.33 4.17
N THR A 107 1.93 -26.23 3.58
CA THR A 107 2.45 -24.97 3.05
C THR A 107 1.55 -24.40 1.95
N THR A 108 1.05 -25.26 1.07
CA THR A 108 0.14 -24.81 -0.01
C THR A 108 -1.21 -24.38 0.55
N GLN A 109 -1.74 -25.07 1.55
CA GLN A 109 -2.97 -24.65 2.22
C GLN A 109 -2.80 -23.29 2.93
N LEU A 110 -1.69 -23.09 3.65
CA LEU A 110 -1.40 -21.82 4.31
C LEU A 110 -1.32 -20.66 3.30
N LYS A 111 -0.65 -20.84 2.17
CA LYS A 111 -0.58 -19.84 1.10
C LYS A 111 -1.96 -19.50 0.52
N ARG A 112 -2.79 -20.53 0.28
CA ARG A 112 -4.17 -20.31 -0.20
C ARG A 112 -5.00 -19.56 0.83
N TRP A 113 -4.88 -19.92 2.09
CA TRP A 113 -5.58 -19.25 3.18
C TRP A 113 -5.19 -17.76 3.30
N GLN A 114 -3.89 -17.46 3.20
CA GLN A 114 -3.39 -16.10 3.20
C GLN A 114 -3.92 -15.30 2.00
N ALA A 115 -3.93 -15.89 0.80
CA ALA A 115 -4.47 -15.25 -0.40
C ALA A 115 -5.98 -14.94 -0.27
N LEU A 116 -6.78 -15.92 0.19
CA LEU A 116 -8.22 -15.74 0.43
C LEU A 116 -8.51 -14.72 1.53
N LYS A 117 -7.69 -14.69 2.58
CA LYS A 117 -7.82 -13.71 3.64
C LYS A 117 -7.54 -12.30 3.12
N ALA A 118 -6.47 -12.12 2.34
CA ALA A 118 -6.13 -10.83 1.73
C ALA A 118 -7.22 -10.35 0.78
N GLU A 119 -7.83 -11.23 -0.01
CA GLU A 119 -8.96 -10.92 -0.88
C GLU A 119 -10.21 -10.53 -0.07
N GLY A 120 -10.53 -11.29 0.99
CA GLY A 120 -11.64 -10.98 1.87
C GLY A 120 -11.48 -9.66 2.63
N ASP A 121 -10.26 -9.34 3.08
CA ASP A 121 -9.96 -8.05 3.73
C ASP A 121 -10.12 -6.88 2.75
N ASN A 122 -9.74 -7.08 1.49
CA ASN A 122 -9.90 -6.09 0.42
C ASN A 122 -11.38 -5.84 0.08
N GLU A 123 -12.19 -6.90 0.01
CA GLU A 123 -13.63 -6.79 -0.20
C GLU A 123 -14.34 -6.09 0.96
N ARG A 124 -13.96 -6.41 2.21
CA ARG A 124 -14.49 -5.72 3.40
C ARG A 124 -14.12 -4.24 3.40
N MET A 125 -12.88 -3.90 3.05
CA MET A 125 -12.44 -2.51 2.92
C MET A 125 -13.29 -1.77 1.88
N ARG A 126 -13.52 -2.35 0.71
CA ARG A 126 -14.40 -1.76 -0.33
C ARG A 126 -15.83 -1.55 0.15
N ALA A 127 -16.42 -2.54 0.82
CA ALA A 127 -17.77 -2.43 1.35
C ALA A 127 -17.88 -1.33 2.43
N ASN A 128 -16.89 -1.21 3.29
CA ASN A 128 -16.83 -0.16 4.31
C ASN A 128 -16.66 1.22 3.69
N LEU A 129 -15.79 1.36 2.67
CA LEU A 129 -15.64 2.60 1.91
C LEU A 129 -16.94 3.02 1.25
N LEU A 130 -17.63 2.11 0.56
CA LEU A 130 -18.92 2.43 -0.08
C LEU A 130 -19.99 2.84 0.94
N ARG A 131 -20.03 2.21 2.11
CA ARG A 131 -20.97 2.58 3.18
C ARG A 131 -20.66 3.97 3.73
N ALA A 132 -19.40 4.26 4.00
CA ALA A 132 -18.94 5.57 4.48
C ALA A 132 -19.23 6.66 3.45
N VAL A 133 -18.87 6.44 2.19
CA VAL A 133 -19.17 7.34 1.07
C VAL A 133 -20.67 7.62 0.96
N SER A 134 -21.51 6.57 1.03
CA SER A 134 -22.97 6.73 0.93
C SER A 134 -23.54 7.55 2.10
N HIS A 135 -23.00 7.37 3.29
CA HIS A 135 -23.40 8.16 4.46
C HIS A 135 -22.98 9.63 4.29
N ASP A 136 -21.75 9.87 3.90
CA ASP A 136 -21.18 11.21 3.78
C ASP A 136 -21.78 12.01 2.60
N LEU A 137 -22.18 11.34 1.52
CA LEU A 137 -22.92 11.97 0.43
C LEU A 137 -24.35 12.33 0.82
N ARG A 138 -25.01 11.51 1.64
CA ARG A 138 -26.41 11.74 2.04
C ARG A 138 -26.59 13.04 2.81
N THR A 139 -25.68 13.38 3.70
CA THR A 139 -25.79 14.54 4.59
C THR A 139 -25.86 15.86 3.82
N PRO A 140 -24.88 16.24 2.98
CA PRO A 140 -24.95 17.47 2.19
C PRO A 140 -26.12 17.46 1.19
N LEU A 141 -26.44 16.29 0.63
CA LEU A 141 -27.59 16.18 -0.26
C LEU A 141 -28.90 16.51 0.47
N THR A 142 -29.07 16.05 1.71
CA THR A 142 -30.23 16.38 2.56
C THR A 142 -30.24 17.85 2.92
N THR A 143 -29.10 18.47 3.21
CA THR A 143 -29.00 19.92 3.47
C THR A 143 -29.36 20.75 2.26
N ILE A 144 -28.82 20.39 1.07
CA ILE A 144 -29.14 21.06 -0.21
C ILE A 144 -30.64 20.95 -0.48
N TYR A 145 -31.22 19.74 -0.36
CA TYR A 145 -32.64 19.53 -0.59
C TYR A 145 -33.50 20.34 0.40
N GLY A 146 -33.19 20.27 1.70
CA GLY A 146 -33.93 20.98 2.74
C GLY A 146 -33.86 22.51 2.58
N ALA A 147 -32.68 23.06 2.28
CA ALA A 147 -32.52 24.49 2.02
C ALA A 147 -33.28 24.92 0.74
N SER A 148 -33.21 24.14 -0.33
CA SER A 148 -33.93 24.41 -1.57
C SER A 148 -35.45 24.37 -1.36
N SER A 149 -35.97 23.34 -0.66
CA SER A 149 -37.41 23.26 -0.33
C SER A 149 -37.86 24.41 0.54
N SER A 150 -37.05 24.75 1.57
CA SER A 150 -37.37 25.89 2.45
C SER A 150 -37.43 27.22 1.71
N ILE A 151 -36.54 27.46 0.73
CA ILE A 151 -36.58 28.62 -0.12
C ILE A 151 -37.84 28.63 -0.97
N LEU A 152 -38.19 27.53 -1.61
CA LEU A 152 -39.37 27.44 -2.45
C LEU A 152 -40.67 27.65 -1.69
N ASP A 153 -40.81 26.98 -0.52
CA ASP A 153 -42.04 27.01 0.24
C ASP A 153 -42.28 28.33 1.01
N ASN A 154 -41.19 29.04 1.35
CA ASN A 154 -41.26 30.21 2.20
C ASN A 154 -40.66 31.47 1.55
N TYR A 155 -40.45 31.47 0.22
CA TYR A 155 -39.77 32.57 -0.48
C TYR A 155 -40.20 33.98 -0.10
N PRO A 156 -41.53 34.29 0.00
CA PRO A 156 -41.98 35.64 0.37
C PRO A 156 -41.78 36.02 1.83
N LYS A 157 -41.54 35.00 2.70
CA LYS A 157 -41.39 35.22 4.14
C LYS A 157 -39.92 35.29 4.56
N LEU A 158 -39.00 34.87 3.73
CA LEU A 158 -37.56 34.90 3.99
C LEU A 158 -36.99 36.29 3.73
N SER A 159 -36.15 36.76 4.65
CA SER A 159 -35.30 37.94 4.38
C SER A 159 -34.24 37.65 3.33
N ASP A 160 -33.72 38.69 2.67
CA ASP A 160 -32.67 38.51 1.67
C ASP A 160 -31.38 37.94 2.26
N GLU A 161 -31.07 38.25 3.52
CA GLU A 161 -29.96 37.65 4.25
C GLU A 161 -30.15 36.14 4.45
N GLN A 162 -31.38 35.72 4.81
CA GLN A 162 -31.70 34.30 4.97
C GLN A 162 -31.60 33.55 3.64
N LYS A 163 -32.09 34.14 2.55
CA LYS A 163 -31.97 33.57 1.18
C LYS A 163 -30.52 33.41 0.77
N ILE A 164 -29.71 34.48 0.95
CA ILE A 164 -28.29 34.42 0.61
C ILE A 164 -27.57 33.36 1.44
N LYS A 165 -27.82 33.27 2.74
CA LYS A 165 -27.23 32.25 3.62
C LYS A 165 -27.58 30.83 3.15
N MET A 166 -28.84 30.58 2.81
CA MET A 166 -29.29 29.27 2.32
C MET A 166 -28.65 28.92 0.96
N ILE A 167 -28.62 29.87 0.03
CA ILE A 167 -28.00 29.68 -1.29
C ILE A 167 -26.50 29.45 -1.18
N SER A 168 -25.83 30.19 -0.29
CA SER A 168 -24.40 29.97 0.00
C SER A 168 -24.14 28.57 0.56
N GLY A 169 -24.98 28.10 1.48
CA GLY A 169 -24.88 26.73 2.00
C GLY A 169 -25.09 25.65 0.93
N ILE A 170 -26.07 25.85 0.05
CA ILE A 170 -26.30 24.96 -1.11
C ILE A 170 -25.04 24.91 -2.01
N LYS A 171 -24.45 26.08 -2.28
CA LYS A 171 -23.25 26.18 -3.10
C LYS A 171 -22.06 25.44 -2.45
N GLU A 172 -21.81 25.68 -1.17
CA GLU A 172 -20.73 25.05 -0.41
C GLU A 172 -20.85 23.53 -0.37
N ASP A 173 -22.07 23.02 -0.08
CA ASP A 173 -22.36 21.58 -0.05
C ASP A 173 -22.24 20.95 -1.44
N SER A 174 -22.64 21.67 -2.50
CA SER A 174 -22.50 21.21 -3.90
C SER A 174 -21.02 21.12 -4.32
N GLU A 175 -20.21 22.13 -4.01
CA GLU A 175 -18.78 22.12 -4.27
C GLU A 175 -18.08 21.00 -3.50
N TRP A 176 -18.54 20.73 -2.27
CA TRP A 176 -18.05 19.60 -1.49
C TRP A 176 -18.37 18.26 -2.14
N LEU A 177 -19.59 18.07 -2.64
CA LEU A 177 -20.00 16.86 -3.36
C LEU A 177 -19.14 16.59 -4.61
N VAL A 178 -18.86 17.62 -5.39
CA VAL A 178 -17.98 17.51 -6.57
C VAL A 178 -16.61 16.97 -6.17
N ARG A 179 -16.00 17.54 -5.13
CA ARG A 179 -14.70 17.08 -4.63
C ARG A 179 -14.72 15.63 -4.15
N MET A 180 -15.79 15.26 -3.45
CA MET A 180 -15.95 13.89 -2.94
C MET A 180 -16.01 12.88 -4.09
N VAL A 181 -16.72 13.21 -5.16
CA VAL A 181 -16.80 12.37 -6.38
C VAL A 181 -15.45 12.28 -7.07
N GLU A 182 -14.70 13.38 -7.21
CA GLU A 182 -13.36 13.39 -7.79
C GLU A 182 -12.39 12.49 -6.99
N ASN A 183 -12.42 12.61 -5.66
CA ASN A 183 -11.62 11.76 -4.77
C ASN A 183 -12.00 10.28 -4.92
N LEU A 184 -13.28 9.94 -4.99
CA LEU A 184 -13.76 8.58 -5.15
C LEU A 184 -13.34 7.97 -6.50
N LEU A 185 -13.45 8.75 -7.59
CA LEU A 185 -13.00 8.32 -8.91
C LEU A 185 -11.49 8.03 -8.92
N SER A 186 -10.69 8.82 -8.22
CA SER A 186 -9.25 8.60 -8.09
C SER A 186 -8.93 7.28 -7.36
N VAL A 187 -9.64 6.95 -6.26
CA VAL A 187 -9.47 5.67 -5.55
C VAL A 187 -9.89 4.49 -6.39
N THR A 188 -11.09 4.54 -7.01
CA THR A 188 -11.61 3.42 -7.81
C THR A 188 -10.74 3.12 -9.03
N ARG A 189 -10.10 4.14 -9.58
CA ARG A 189 -9.10 3.98 -10.65
C ARG A 189 -7.87 3.24 -10.16
N ILE A 190 -7.35 3.51 -8.98
CA ILE A 190 -6.12 2.93 -8.42
C ILE A 190 -6.36 1.47 -7.96
N ASP A 191 -7.45 1.18 -7.26
CA ASP A 191 -7.75 -0.12 -6.64
C ASP A 191 -8.06 -1.24 -7.66
N SER A 192 -8.54 -0.89 -8.85
CA SER A 192 -8.88 -1.90 -9.87
C SER A 192 -7.68 -2.57 -10.51
N GLY A 193 -6.45 -2.23 -10.14
CA GLY A 193 -5.22 -2.75 -10.77
C GLY A 193 -5.11 -2.45 -12.28
N LYS A 194 -6.08 -1.69 -12.82
CA LYS A 194 -6.20 -1.36 -14.25
C LYS A 194 -5.67 0.03 -14.59
N VAL A 195 -5.34 0.85 -13.60
CA VAL A 195 -4.73 2.14 -13.88
C VAL A 195 -3.24 1.95 -14.07
N LYS A 196 -2.83 1.97 -15.32
CA LYS A 196 -1.45 2.35 -15.63
C LYS A 196 -1.29 3.81 -15.18
N LEU A 197 -0.54 4.02 -14.10
CA LEU A 197 -0.04 5.36 -13.77
C LEU A 197 0.63 5.92 -15.02
N ILE A 198 0.16 7.06 -15.49
CA ILE A 198 0.77 7.76 -16.61
C ILE A 198 1.87 8.64 -16.00
N LYS A 199 2.99 8.00 -15.64
CA LYS A 199 4.14 8.73 -15.15
C LYS A 199 4.79 9.49 -16.29
N SER A 200 5.03 10.78 -16.07
CA SER A 200 5.85 11.65 -16.91
C SER A 200 6.95 12.25 -16.06
N SER A 201 8.12 12.47 -16.66
CA SER A 201 9.19 13.25 -16.01
C SER A 201 8.72 14.69 -15.87
N THR A 202 8.37 15.07 -14.65
CA THR A 202 7.75 16.34 -14.32
C THR A 202 8.72 17.19 -13.50
N ALA A 203 8.91 18.44 -13.90
CA ALA A 203 9.69 19.41 -13.13
C ALA A 203 8.93 19.79 -11.85
N LEU A 204 9.65 19.81 -10.72
CA LEU A 204 9.07 20.14 -9.42
C LEU A 204 8.41 21.52 -9.42
N ASP A 205 9.08 22.51 -10.02
CA ASP A 205 8.61 23.90 -10.08
C ASP A 205 7.25 23.99 -10.78
N GLU A 206 7.08 23.33 -11.93
CA GLU A 206 5.83 23.31 -12.69
C GLU A 206 4.68 22.70 -11.86
N LEU A 207 4.97 21.63 -11.13
CA LEU A 207 3.99 21.02 -10.24
C LEU A 207 3.55 21.97 -9.13
N ILE A 208 4.52 22.60 -8.44
CA ILE A 208 4.23 23.51 -7.32
C ILE A 208 3.47 24.74 -7.80
N ASP A 209 3.86 25.32 -8.94
CA ASP A 209 3.16 26.48 -9.53
C ASP A 209 1.70 26.13 -9.87
N SER A 210 1.45 24.96 -10.46
CA SER A 210 0.09 24.49 -10.76
C SER A 210 -0.74 24.33 -9.48
N VAL A 211 -0.18 23.71 -8.44
CA VAL A 211 -0.82 23.54 -7.14
C VAL A 211 -1.19 24.90 -6.54
N LEU A 212 -0.24 25.84 -6.52
CA LEU A 212 -0.43 27.17 -5.91
C LEU A 212 -1.48 28.00 -6.65
N LEU A 213 -1.49 27.91 -7.98
CA LEU A 213 -2.49 28.60 -8.78
C LEU A 213 -3.92 28.12 -8.42
N LYS A 214 -4.10 26.80 -8.30
CA LYS A 214 -5.39 26.20 -7.93
C LYS A 214 -5.75 26.50 -6.48
N PHE A 215 -4.77 26.41 -5.57
CA PHE A 215 -4.97 26.69 -4.15
C PHE A 215 -5.39 28.16 -3.92
N ARG A 216 -4.67 29.13 -4.47
CA ARG A 216 -4.98 30.58 -4.36
C ARG A 216 -6.35 30.95 -4.93
N LYS A 217 -6.75 30.32 -6.05
CA LYS A 217 -8.09 30.52 -6.62
C LYS A 217 -9.20 30.15 -5.64
N ARG A 218 -8.95 29.15 -4.79
CA ARG A 218 -9.93 28.61 -3.87
C ARG A 218 -9.87 29.23 -2.48
N TYR A 219 -8.66 29.54 -2.03
CA TYR A 219 -8.36 30.14 -0.72
C TYR A 219 -7.59 31.44 -0.91
N PRO A 220 -8.25 32.51 -1.41
CA PRO A 220 -7.56 33.75 -1.78
C PRO A 220 -6.98 34.51 -0.58
N LEU A 221 -7.43 34.25 0.63
CA LEU A 221 -6.97 34.86 1.87
C LEU A 221 -5.84 34.10 2.55
N GLU A 222 -5.59 32.85 2.14
CA GLU A 222 -4.57 31.98 2.73
C GLU A 222 -3.26 32.12 1.95
N THR A 223 -2.15 32.15 2.70
CA THR A 223 -0.80 32.16 2.12
C THR A 223 -0.04 30.93 2.50
N VAL A 224 0.69 30.36 1.53
CA VAL A 224 1.56 29.21 1.73
C VAL A 224 3.01 29.68 1.62
N GLU A 225 3.80 29.45 2.66
CA GLU A 225 5.25 29.64 2.63
C GLU A 225 5.88 28.47 1.88
N ILE A 226 6.76 28.77 0.90
CA ILE A 226 7.32 27.77 0.00
C ILE A 226 8.82 27.72 0.20
N ASP A 227 9.33 26.50 0.39
CA ASP A 227 10.75 26.20 0.51
C ASP A 227 11.08 25.00 -0.39
N ILE A 228 11.58 25.23 -1.60
CA ILE A 228 11.92 24.22 -2.59
C ILE A 228 13.38 24.38 -3.04
N PRO A 229 14.04 23.29 -3.53
CA PRO A 229 15.38 23.38 -4.06
C PRO A 229 15.49 24.41 -5.19
N GLY A 230 16.58 25.18 -5.22
CA GLY A 230 16.84 26.12 -6.32
C GLY A 230 17.39 25.47 -7.59
N GLU A 231 17.72 24.19 -7.56
CA GLU A 231 18.16 23.37 -8.68
C GLU A 231 17.00 22.61 -9.32
N LEU A 232 17.12 22.28 -10.60
CA LEU A 232 16.09 21.54 -11.33
C LEU A 232 15.94 20.12 -10.75
N VAL A 233 14.78 19.82 -10.19
CA VAL A 233 14.41 18.51 -9.71
C VAL A 233 13.34 17.92 -10.61
N VAL A 234 13.62 16.78 -11.23
CA VAL A 234 12.69 16.06 -12.10
C VAL A 234 12.23 14.78 -11.41
N ILE A 235 10.94 14.56 -11.38
CA ILE A 235 10.32 13.43 -10.66
C ILE A 235 9.41 12.67 -11.64
N PRO A 236 9.60 11.33 -11.80
CA PRO A 236 8.73 10.49 -12.61
C PRO A 236 7.42 10.21 -11.88
N MET A 237 6.41 11.03 -12.17
CA MET A 237 5.11 10.96 -11.49
C MET A 237 3.94 11.16 -12.46
N ASP A 238 2.73 10.84 -11.98
CA ASP A 238 1.48 11.33 -12.58
C ASP A 238 1.17 12.70 -11.96
N PRO A 239 1.38 13.81 -12.70
CA PRO A 239 1.32 15.15 -12.13
C PRO A 239 -0.07 15.51 -11.62
N MET A 240 -1.13 15.02 -12.25
CA MET A 240 -2.51 15.28 -11.81
C MET A 240 -2.81 14.64 -10.46
N LEU A 241 -2.34 13.41 -10.25
CA LEU A 241 -2.56 12.69 -9.01
C LEU A 241 -1.72 13.27 -7.85
N ILE A 242 -0.46 13.62 -8.10
CA ILE A 242 0.38 14.22 -7.06
C ILE A 242 -0.08 15.64 -6.72
N GLU A 243 -0.51 16.45 -7.71
CA GLU A 243 -1.15 17.72 -7.47
C GLU A 243 -2.37 17.57 -6.54
N GLN A 244 -3.22 16.56 -6.79
CA GLN A 244 -4.37 16.27 -5.94
C GLN A 244 -3.96 15.90 -4.51
N VAL A 245 -2.85 15.15 -4.31
CA VAL A 245 -2.31 14.84 -2.98
C VAL A 245 -1.93 16.13 -2.24
N ILE A 246 -1.15 17.01 -2.88
CA ILE A 246 -0.69 18.25 -2.24
C ILE A 246 -1.88 19.15 -1.92
N LEU A 247 -2.82 19.34 -2.85
CA LEU A 247 -4.04 20.11 -2.61
C LEU A 247 -4.87 19.55 -1.46
N ASN A 248 -5.08 18.25 -1.40
CA ASN A 248 -5.82 17.64 -0.30
C ASN A 248 -5.15 17.86 1.06
N MET A 249 -3.81 17.81 1.12
CA MET A 249 -3.07 18.06 2.36
C MET A 249 -3.11 19.53 2.77
N LEU A 250 -2.96 20.47 1.82
CA LEU A 250 -3.09 21.90 2.08
C LEU A 250 -4.51 22.28 2.53
N GLU A 251 -5.55 21.73 1.86
CA GLU A 251 -6.94 21.96 2.26
C GLU A 251 -7.25 21.39 3.65
N ASN A 252 -6.66 20.25 3.97
CA ASN A 252 -6.79 19.67 5.30
C ASN A 252 -6.16 20.59 6.37
N ALA A 253 -4.99 21.14 6.08
CA ALA A 253 -4.32 22.11 6.93
C ALA A 253 -5.20 23.36 7.17
N VAL A 254 -5.76 23.99 6.12
CA VAL A 254 -6.68 25.15 6.26
C VAL A 254 -7.88 24.84 7.15
N ARG A 255 -8.49 23.65 6.99
CA ARG A 255 -9.71 23.29 7.72
C ARG A 255 -9.49 23.02 9.22
N HIS A 256 -8.31 22.50 9.56
CA HIS A 256 -8.05 22.01 10.92
C HIS A 256 -7.20 22.94 11.77
N SER A 257 -6.60 23.97 11.17
CA SER A 257 -5.69 24.87 11.87
C SER A 257 -6.35 26.14 12.43
N GLY A 258 -7.57 26.46 12.00
CA GLY A 258 -8.27 27.68 12.44
C GLY A 258 -7.97 28.92 11.59
N ALA A 259 -8.48 30.09 12.01
CA ALA A 259 -8.27 31.33 11.29
C ALA A 259 -6.83 31.83 11.45
N HIS A 260 -6.24 32.36 10.35
CA HIS A 260 -4.88 32.94 10.30
C HIS A 260 -3.74 31.92 10.50
N THR A 261 -3.89 30.73 9.96
CA THR A 261 -2.88 29.67 10.03
C THR A 261 -1.74 29.93 9.05
N LYS A 262 -0.50 29.72 9.50
CA LYS A 262 0.66 29.70 8.63
C LYS A 262 0.79 28.31 8.01
N LEU A 263 0.65 28.25 6.71
CA LEU A 263 0.83 27.05 5.92
C LEU A 263 2.24 27.02 5.33
N GLY A 264 2.91 25.87 5.40
CA GLY A 264 4.21 25.65 4.77
C GLY A 264 4.16 24.48 3.80
N LEU A 265 4.77 24.67 2.64
CA LEU A 265 5.06 23.61 1.68
C LEU A 265 6.57 23.59 1.44
N ARG A 266 7.21 22.55 1.92
CA ARG A 266 8.64 22.36 1.77
C ARG A 266 8.92 21.12 0.96
N VAL A 267 9.89 21.20 0.04
CA VAL A 267 10.39 20.03 -0.68
C VAL A 267 11.91 20.02 -0.59
N PHE A 268 12.48 18.85 -0.31
CA PHE A 268 13.92 18.66 -0.30
C PHE A 268 14.27 17.26 -0.79
N VAL A 269 15.49 17.08 -1.29
CA VAL A 269 15.96 15.80 -1.83
C VAL A 269 16.94 15.15 -0.86
N ILE A 270 16.70 13.88 -0.54
CA ILE A 270 17.64 13.04 0.22
C ILE A 270 17.95 11.80 -0.62
N GLY A 271 19.19 11.69 -1.11
CA GLY A 271 19.57 10.64 -2.04
C GLY A 271 18.74 10.69 -3.32
N GLU A 272 18.07 9.60 -3.65
CA GLU A 272 17.22 9.48 -4.85
C GLU A 272 15.72 9.72 -4.54
N ARG A 273 15.41 10.45 -3.48
CA ARG A 273 14.01 10.69 -3.08
C ARG A 273 13.75 12.17 -2.81
N ALA A 274 12.71 12.71 -3.43
CA ALA A 274 12.14 14.00 -3.09
C ALA A 274 11.13 13.82 -1.95
N ILE A 275 11.31 14.60 -0.89
CA ILE A 275 10.46 14.58 0.31
C ILE A 275 9.65 15.86 0.32
N PHE A 276 8.33 15.69 0.34
CA PHE A 276 7.35 16.77 0.42
C PHE A 276 6.84 16.89 1.86
N GLU A 277 6.88 18.06 2.43
CA GLU A 277 6.35 18.38 3.75
C GLU A 277 5.30 19.47 3.64
N ILE A 278 4.09 19.19 4.09
CA ILE A 278 3.00 20.17 4.21
C ILE A 278 2.75 20.38 5.70
N SER A 279 2.92 21.60 6.17
CA SER A 279 2.84 21.93 7.60
C SER A 279 1.84 23.03 7.88
N ASP A 280 1.26 22.97 9.08
CA ASP A 280 0.41 24.02 9.67
C ASP A 280 0.89 24.35 11.09
N ASP A 281 0.40 25.46 11.64
CA ASP A 281 0.62 25.88 13.03
C ASP A 281 -0.65 25.80 13.90
N GLY A 282 -1.59 24.92 13.52
CA GLY A 282 -2.86 24.72 14.19
C GLY A 282 -2.79 23.89 15.48
N GLN A 283 -3.90 23.22 15.80
CA GLN A 283 -4.06 22.45 17.04
C GLN A 283 -3.25 21.12 17.03
N GLY A 284 -2.78 20.70 15.86
CA GLY A 284 -2.20 19.37 15.66
C GLY A 284 -3.23 18.26 15.64
N ILE A 285 -2.77 17.03 15.72
CA ILE A 285 -3.55 15.79 15.58
C ILE A 285 -3.56 15.04 16.90
N GLU A 286 -4.71 14.58 17.36
CA GLU A 286 -4.82 13.72 18.55
C GLU A 286 -3.99 12.44 18.36
N ARG A 287 -3.23 12.04 19.39
CA ARG A 287 -2.29 10.90 19.32
C ARG A 287 -2.93 9.60 18.85
N ASP A 288 -4.15 9.32 19.33
CA ASP A 288 -4.88 8.10 19.00
C ASP A 288 -5.32 8.07 17.51
N LYS A 289 -5.42 9.23 16.87
CA LYS A 289 -5.78 9.37 15.45
C LYS A 289 -4.60 9.26 14.52
N LEU A 290 -3.38 9.61 14.97
CA LEU A 290 -2.18 9.59 14.14
C LEU A 290 -1.90 8.22 13.51
N GLU A 291 -2.04 7.13 14.26
CA GLU A 291 -1.78 5.76 13.79
C GLU A 291 -2.78 5.28 12.73
N HIS A 292 -3.98 5.86 12.70
CA HIS A 292 -5.08 5.45 11.84
C HIS A 292 -5.40 6.44 10.72
N LEU A 293 -4.72 7.57 10.69
CA LEU A 293 -5.00 8.72 9.83
C LEU A 293 -5.06 8.37 8.32
N PHE A 294 -4.18 7.47 7.88
CA PHE A 294 -4.07 7.03 6.49
C PHE A 294 -4.69 5.66 6.21
N LYS A 295 -5.23 4.98 7.22
CA LYS A 295 -5.77 3.61 7.09
C LYS A 295 -7.22 3.56 6.58
N GLY A 296 -7.82 4.73 6.32
CA GLY A 296 -9.24 4.81 5.98
C GLY A 296 -10.13 4.62 7.22
N TYR A 297 -11.43 4.61 7.04
CA TYR A 297 -12.41 4.47 8.11
C TYR A 297 -12.18 3.19 8.92
N ALA A 298 -11.46 3.28 10.04
CA ALA A 298 -11.54 2.29 11.10
C ALA A 298 -12.88 2.53 11.82
N ALA A 299 -13.69 1.49 11.91
CA ALA A 299 -15.06 1.48 12.38
C ALA A 299 -15.17 1.70 13.92
N ASP A 300 -14.72 2.84 14.43
CA ASP A 300 -14.87 3.20 15.84
C ASP A 300 -15.32 4.66 16.02
N SER A 301 -16.38 5.05 15.34
CA SER A 301 -17.05 6.32 15.65
C SER A 301 -18.51 6.09 16.01
N GLN A 302 -18.75 5.56 17.22
CA GLN A 302 -20.06 5.64 17.88
C GLN A 302 -20.33 7.03 18.50
N ASN A 303 -19.47 8.01 18.31
CA ASN A 303 -19.69 9.39 18.78
C ASN A 303 -20.01 10.31 17.61
N SER A 304 -21.30 10.47 17.42
CA SER A 304 -21.94 11.43 16.56
C SER A 304 -21.71 12.86 17.04
N ASP A 305 -20.70 13.55 16.52
CA ASP A 305 -20.70 15.01 16.53
C ASP A 305 -20.54 15.52 15.09
N SER A 306 -21.59 16.09 14.60
CA SER A 306 -21.82 16.51 13.21
C SER A 306 -20.92 17.63 12.70
N GLN A 307 -19.90 18.03 13.46
CA GLN A 307 -18.93 19.07 13.09
C GLN A 307 -17.56 18.53 12.60
N LYS A 308 -17.31 17.23 12.64
CA LYS A 308 -16.03 16.62 12.22
C LYS A 308 -16.13 15.83 10.91
N ARG A 309 -16.97 16.34 9.97
CA ARG A 309 -17.10 15.78 8.62
C ARG A 309 -15.75 15.87 7.88
N ASN A 310 -15.22 14.75 7.39
CA ASN A 310 -14.23 14.66 6.30
C ASN A 310 -12.76 14.30 6.59
N MET A 311 -12.40 13.72 7.74
CA MET A 311 -10.98 13.38 7.95
C MET A 311 -10.50 12.06 7.31
N GLY A 312 -11.40 11.20 6.80
CA GLY A 312 -11.01 9.82 6.44
C GLY A 312 -10.70 9.57 4.97
N ILE A 313 -11.45 10.16 4.04
CA ILE A 313 -11.37 9.77 2.63
C ILE A 313 -10.21 10.50 1.92
N GLY A 314 -10.03 11.80 2.13
CA GLY A 314 -8.97 12.56 1.45
C GLY A 314 -7.56 12.02 1.74
N LEU A 315 -7.26 11.73 3.00
CA LEU A 315 -5.93 11.22 3.40
C LEU A 315 -5.70 9.75 3.02
N SER A 316 -6.73 8.91 3.02
CA SER A 316 -6.61 7.54 2.51
C SER A 316 -6.39 7.51 1.00
N VAL A 317 -7.02 8.42 0.24
CA VAL A 317 -6.73 8.66 -1.18
C VAL A 317 -5.29 9.07 -1.38
N CYS A 318 -4.77 10.04 -0.60
CA CYS A 318 -3.37 10.45 -0.65
C CYS A 318 -2.43 9.25 -0.44
N SER A 319 -2.70 8.43 0.60
CA SER A 319 -1.92 7.22 0.86
C SER A 319 -1.92 6.23 -0.31
N SER A 320 -3.07 6.02 -0.95
CA SER A 320 -3.21 5.12 -2.09
C SER A 320 -2.45 5.64 -3.31
N ILE A 321 -2.54 6.93 -3.61
CA ILE A 321 -1.82 7.58 -4.71
C ILE A 321 -0.30 7.48 -4.49
N ILE A 322 0.18 7.83 -3.31
CA ILE A 322 1.61 7.80 -2.98
C ILE A 322 2.16 6.37 -3.04
N LYS A 323 1.47 5.39 -2.48
CA LYS A 323 1.84 3.97 -2.57
C LYS A 323 1.91 3.48 -4.01
N ALA A 324 0.97 3.87 -4.86
CA ALA A 324 0.98 3.54 -6.28
C ALA A 324 2.19 4.13 -7.00
N HIS A 325 2.72 5.27 -6.54
CA HIS A 325 3.96 5.88 -7.04
C HIS A 325 5.24 5.23 -6.45
N GLY A 326 5.12 4.30 -5.49
CA GLY A 326 6.25 3.66 -4.81
C GLY A 326 6.81 4.50 -3.66
N GLY A 327 6.01 5.44 -3.15
CA GLY A 327 6.33 6.29 -2.02
C GLY A 327 5.72 5.84 -0.71
N SER A 328 6.02 6.57 0.35
CA SER A 328 5.42 6.42 1.68
C SER A 328 4.83 7.75 2.15
N VAL A 329 3.87 7.68 3.08
CA VAL A 329 3.22 8.86 3.66
C VAL A 329 3.22 8.72 5.19
N ALA A 330 3.47 9.83 5.87
CA ALA A 330 3.46 9.93 7.33
C ALA A 330 2.87 11.27 7.79
N ALA A 331 2.44 11.34 9.05
CA ALA A 331 2.04 12.57 9.70
C ALA A 331 2.58 12.59 11.13
N GLU A 332 2.95 13.77 11.60
CA GLU A 332 3.41 13.97 12.97
C GLU A 332 3.00 15.36 13.48
N ASN A 333 2.94 15.51 14.79
CA ASN A 333 2.74 16.83 15.42
C ASN A 333 4.06 17.56 15.54
N ARG A 334 4.04 18.85 15.24
CA ARG A 334 5.21 19.74 15.40
C ARG A 334 5.42 20.08 16.87
N LYS A 335 6.68 20.17 17.29
CA LYS A 335 7.03 20.59 18.67
C LYS A 335 6.55 22.02 19.01
N ALA A 336 6.43 22.88 18.00
CA ALA A 336 6.00 24.27 18.13
C ALA A 336 4.47 24.44 18.02
N GLY A 337 3.71 23.36 17.89
CA GLY A 337 2.26 23.36 17.60
C GLY A 337 1.99 23.08 16.13
N GLY A 338 0.79 22.58 15.84
CA GLY A 338 0.36 22.20 14.50
C GLY A 338 0.80 20.79 14.09
N ALA A 339 0.54 20.45 12.83
CA ALA A 339 0.88 19.17 12.24
C ALA A 339 1.81 19.32 11.03
N VAL A 340 2.47 18.23 10.67
CA VAL A 340 3.19 18.10 9.40
C VAL A 340 2.83 16.78 8.75
N PHE A 341 2.43 16.84 7.50
CA PHE A 341 2.20 15.71 6.62
C PHE A 341 3.40 15.59 5.70
N ARG A 342 3.93 14.38 5.57
CA ARG A 342 5.12 14.13 4.78
C ARG A 342 4.88 12.97 3.83
N PHE A 343 5.33 13.10 2.58
CA PHE A 343 5.39 11.99 1.65
C PHE A 343 6.66 12.07 0.80
N ASP A 344 7.03 10.96 0.19
CA ASP A 344 8.24 10.87 -0.61
C ASP A 344 8.00 10.20 -1.97
N LEU A 345 8.76 10.62 -2.98
CA LEU A 345 8.77 10.08 -4.33
C LEU A 345 10.20 9.86 -4.80
N ALA A 346 10.42 8.84 -5.65
CA ALA A 346 11.72 8.65 -6.29
C ALA A 346 11.98 9.78 -7.30
N THR A 347 13.20 10.31 -7.33
CA THR A 347 13.67 11.28 -8.33
C THR A 347 14.36 10.58 -9.49
N GLU A 348 14.35 11.19 -10.68
CA GLU A 348 15.30 10.85 -11.74
C GLU A 348 16.61 11.58 -11.46
N VAL A 349 17.70 10.85 -11.42
CA VAL A 349 19.04 11.46 -11.40
C VAL A 349 19.26 12.05 -12.76
N VAL A 350 19.20 13.36 -12.89
CA VAL A 350 19.67 14.05 -14.10
C VAL A 350 21.18 13.93 -14.06
N THR A 351 21.74 12.89 -14.69
CA THR A 351 23.15 12.88 -15.01
C THR A 351 23.36 13.92 -16.09
N ASP A 352 23.99 15.03 -15.74
CA ASP A 352 24.59 15.93 -16.72
C ASP A 352 25.59 15.10 -17.55
N GLU A 353 25.15 14.55 -18.67
CA GLU A 353 26.08 14.12 -19.72
C GLU A 353 26.63 15.40 -20.36
N GLN A 354 27.88 15.72 -19.96
CA GLN A 354 28.73 16.69 -20.64
C GLN A 354 29.14 16.16 -22.01
#